data_01b6a289388d45d827cbf4e7e80f6fec
#
_entry.id   01b6a289388d45d827cbf4e7e80f6fec
#
_cell.length_a   1.000
_cell.length_b   1.000
_cell.length_c   1.000
_cell.angle_alpha   90.00
_cell.angle_beta   90.00
_cell.angle_gamma   90.00
#
_symmetry.space_group_name_H-M   'P 1'
#
loop_
_entity.id
_entity.type
_entity.pdbx_description
1 polymer ?
#
loop_
_entity_poly.entity_id
_entity_poly.type
_entity_poly.pdbx_seq_one_letter_code
_entity_poly.pdbx_strand_id
1 'polypeptide(L)'
;MNPVIRAKLDLIIAVTAFGTIGIFVRYIALPSSIIALVRGAVGAAFLWLLLRWKKTPFQREALRPHLKLLVLSGVIMSFNWITLFEAYNYTTVATATLCYYMAPVFVTLASPFLFHERLTARKLLCILTALCGMVFVSGVPQSGLPQAGEAKGILLALCSAVF
;
A
#
# COMPACT_ATOMS: atom_id res chain seq x y z
N MET A 1 15.34 -13.13 23.28
CA MET A 1 15.50 -12.72 21.88
C MET A 1 15.71 -11.23 21.85
N ASN A 2 16.72 -10.75 21.15
CA ASN A 2 17.04 -9.32 21.06
C ASN A 2 15.82 -8.56 20.46
N PRO A 3 15.33 -7.47 21.08
CA PRO A 3 14.15 -6.74 20.62
C PRO A 3 14.26 -6.28 19.16
N VAL A 4 15.47 -5.98 18.68
CA VAL A 4 15.74 -5.62 17.28
C VAL A 4 15.49 -6.80 16.33
N ILE A 5 15.90 -8.01 16.72
CA ILE A 5 15.69 -9.22 15.91
C ILE A 5 14.20 -9.54 15.83
N ARG A 6 13.48 -9.40 16.93
CA ARG A 6 12.04 -9.61 16.98
C ARG A 6 11.30 -8.65 16.06
N ALA A 7 11.61 -7.34 16.13
CA ALA A 7 11.02 -6.35 15.27
C ALA A 7 11.27 -6.62 13.77
N LYS A 8 12.47 -7.09 13.42
CA LYS A 8 12.79 -7.47 12.03
C LYS A 8 11.98 -8.69 11.57
N LEU A 9 11.84 -9.71 12.43
CA LEU A 9 11.01 -10.88 12.11
C LEU A 9 9.54 -10.52 11.95
N ASP A 10 8.99 -9.71 12.85
CA ASP A 10 7.61 -9.22 12.77
C ASP A 10 7.38 -8.45 11.47
N LEU A 11 8.33 -7.62 11.05
CA LEU A 11 8.28 -6.90 9.78
C LEU A 11 8.30 -7.85 8.58
N ILE A 12 9.20 -8.84 8.57
CA ILE A 12 9.29 -9.82 7.47
C ILE A 12 7.98 -10.59 7.35
N ILE A 13 7.42 -11.06 8.46
CA ILE A 13 6.14 -11.79 8.48
C ILE A 13 5.02 -10.89 7.94
N ALA A 14 4.95 -9.64 8.40
CA ALA A 14 3.92 -8.70 7.95
C ALA A 14 4.01 -8.43 6.45
N VAL A 15 5.21 -8.17 5.91
CA VAL A 15 5.42 -7.88 4.49
C VAL A 15 5.13 -9.12 3.64
N THR A 16 5.51 -10.31 4.09
CA THR A 16 5.21 -11.57 3.40
C THR A 16 3.70 -11.81 3.35
N ALA A 17 3.00 -11.65 4.48
CA ALA A 17 1.54 -11.76 4.52
C ALA A 17 0.87 -10.72 3.59
N PHE A 18 1.39 -9.50 3.55
CA PHE A 18 0.90 -8.47 2.63
C PHE A 18 1.07 -8.84 1.16
N GLY A 19 2.20 -9.46 0.80
CA GLY A 19 2.47 -9.90 -0.58
C GLY A 19 1.49 -10.95 -1.11
N THR A 20 0.88 -11.75 -0.22
CA THR A 20 -0.11 -12.76 -0.64
C THR A 20 -1.49 -12.17 -0.98
N ILE A 21 -1.80 -10.96 -0.54
CA ILE A 21 -3.13 -10.33 -0.68
C ILE A 21 -3.54 -10.22 -2.15
N GLY A 22 -2.62 -9.80 -3.04
CA GLY A 22 -2.93 -9.64 -4.46
C GLY A 22 -3.38 -10.94 -5.13
N ILE A 23 -2.80 -12.07 -4.71
CA ILE A 23 -3.18 -13.39 -5.21
C ILE A 23 -4.63 -13.71 -4.77
N PHE A 24 -4.95 -13.54 -3.50
CA PHE A 24 -6.30 -13.84 -2.98
C PHE A 24 -7.36 -12.92 -3.60
N VAL A 25 -7.09 -11.62 -3.72
CA VAL A 25 -8.03 -10.64 -4.28
C VAL A 25 -8.42 -11.01 -5.71
N ARG A 26 -7.50 -11.52 -6.52
CA ARG A 26 -7.76 -11.92 -7.91
C ARG A 26 -8.76 -13.08 -8.03
N TYR A 27 -8.82 -13.96 -7.03
CA TYR A 27 -9.76 -15.11 -7.03
C TYR A 27 -11.12 -14.76 -6.41
N ILE A 28 -11.28 -13.59 -5.83
CA ILE A 28 -12.54 -13.16 -5.22
C ILE A 28 -13.36 -12.40 -6.26
N ALA A 29 -14.43 -13.00 -6.74
CA ALA A 29 -15.36 -12.41 -7.70
C ALA A 29 -16.32 -11.40 -7.02
N LEU A 30 -15.77 -10.42 -6.29
CA LEU A 30 -16.53 -9.36 -5.65
C LEU A 30 -16.04 -7.99 -6.14
N PRO A 31 -16.89 -6.96 -6.14
CA PRO A 31 -16.48 -5.60 -6.43
C PRO A 31 -15.36 -5.12 -5.50
N SER A 32 -14.40 -4.40 -6.06
CA SER A 32 -13.20 -3.90 -5.33
C SER A 32 -13.56 -3.10 -4.08
N SER A 33 -14.67 -2.35 -4.12
CA SER A 33 -15.22 -1.59 -3.00
C SER A 33 -15.68 -2.48 -1.84
N ILE A 34 -16.31 -3.62 -2.14
CA ILE A 34 -16.75 -4.59 -1.13
C ILE A 34 -15.54 -5.25 -0.49
N ILE A 35 -14.54 -5.64 -1.27
CA ILE A 35 -13.30 -6.23 -0.76
C ILE A 35 -12.60 -5.26 0.20
N ALA A 36 -12.48 -3.98 -0.19
CA ALA A 36 -11.87 -2.95 0.64
C ALA A 36 -12.66 -2.73 1.95
N LEU A 37 -14.00 -2.69 1.87
CA LEU A 37 -14.89 -2.52 3.02
C LEU A 37 -14.78 -3.68 4.01
N VAL A 38 -14.91 -4.92 3.53
CA VAL A 38 -14.81 -6.12 4.37
C VAL A 38 -13.45 -6.20 5.05
N ARG A 39 -12.36 -5.92 4.31
CA ARG A 39 -11.02 -5.88 4.87
C ARG A 39 -10.90 -4.84 5.97
N GLY A 40 -11.41 -3.62 5.73
CA GLY A 40 -11.41 -2.54 6.73
C GLY A 40 -12.21 -2.93 7.98
N ALA A 41 -13.40 -3.50 7.80
CA ALA A 41 -14.26 -3.96 8.89
C ALA A 41 -13.61 -5.08 9.73
N VAL A 42 -13.05 -6.09 9.07
CA VAL A 42 -12.34 -7.19 9.74
C VAL A 42 -11.12 -6.68 10.49
N GLY A 43 -10.32 -5.78 9.87
CA GLY A 43 -9.17 -5.16 10.52
C GLY A 43 -9.57 -4.33 11.75
N ALA A 44 -10.61 -3.52 11.64
CA ALA A 44 -11.14 -2.73 12.74
C ALA A 44 -11.66 -3.60 13.88
N ALA A 45 -12.42 -4.66 13.56
CA ALA A 45 -12.93 -5.62 14.55
C ALA A 45 -11.79 -6.35 15.27
N PHE A 46 -10.77 -6.77 14.52
CA PHE A 46 -9.57 -7.40 15.09
C PHE A 46 -8.83 -6.46 16.05
N LEU A 47 -8.58 -5.22 15.64
CA LEU A 47 -7.92 -4.23 16.49
C LEU A 47 -8.75 -3.92 17.74
N TRP A 48 -10.05 -3.77 17.59
CA TRP A 48 -10.96 -3.56 18.73
C TRP A 48 -10.91 -4.72 19.73
N LEU A 49 -10.96 -5.96 19.23
CA LEU A 49 -10.86 -7.17 20.05
C LEU A 49 -9.52 -7.24 20.78
N LEU A 50 -8.43 -6.91 20.08
CA LEU A 50 -7.07 -6.90 20.62
C LEU A 50 -6.89 -5.84 21.72
N LEU A 51 -7.46 -4.65 21.54
CA LEU A 51 -7.48 -3.60 22.57
C LEU A 51 -8.26 -4.03 23.82
N ARG A 52 -9.41 -4.69 23.61
CA ARG A 52 -10.20 -5.28 24.70
C ARG A 52 -9.41 -6.34 25.46
N TRP A 53 -8.74 -7.23 24.75
CA TRP A 53 -7.93 -8.30 25.35
C TRP A 53 -6.73 -7.75 26.14
N LYS A 54 -6.04 -6.78 25.57
CA LYS A 54 -4.91 -6.11 26.25
C LYS A 54 -5.34 -5.15 27.37
N LYS A 55 -6.65 -4.97 27.62
CA LYS A 55 -7.20 -4.04 28.62
C LYS A 55 -6.62 -2.62 28.50
N THR A 56 -6.22 -2.21 27.30
CA THR A 56 -5.72 -0.86 27.05
C THR A 56 -6.88 0.14 27.08
N PRO A 57 -6.84 1.18 27.94
CA PRO A 57 -7.90 2.15 27.99
C PRO A 57 -7.98 2.94 26.69
N PHE A 58 -9.18 2.99 26.10
CA PHE A 58 -9.41 3.80 24.90
C PHE A 58 -9.53 5.27 25.30
N GLN A 59 -8.49 6.05 25.06
CA GLN A 59 -8.44 7.47 25.41
C GLN A 59 -9.22 8.32 24.39
N ARG A 60 -10.54 8.41 24.59
CA ARG A 60 -11.45 9.19 23.74
C ARG A 60 -11.08 10.67 23.67
N GLU A 61 -10.58 11.24 24.77
CA GLU A 61 -10.22 12.64 24.88
C GLU A 61 -9.02 12.98 23.99
N ALA A 62 -8.03 12.09 23.89
CA ALA A 62 -6.89 12.24 23.00
C ALA A 62 -7.26 12.12 21.50
N LEU A 63 -8.34 11.37 21.18
CA LEU A 63 -8.78 11.20 19.79
C LEU A 63 -9.64 12.37 19.27
N ARG A 64 -10.44 13.00 20.12
CA ARG A 64 -11.38 14.06 19.75
C ARG A 64 -10.77 15.17 18.90
N PRO A 65 -9.63 15.80 19.27
CA PRO A 65 -9.05 16.88 18.48
C PRO A 65 -8.56 16.43 17.11
N HIS A 66 -8.22 15.15 16.94
CA HIS A 66 -7.66 14.59 15.71
C HIS A 66 -8.67 13.80 14.86
N LEU A 67 -9.94 13.77 15.28
CA LEU A 67 -10.97 12.95 14.62
C LEU A 67 -11.13 13.29 13.13
N LYS A 68 -11.10 14.57 12.77
CA LYS A 68 -11.20 15.03 11.37
C LYS A 68 -10.04 14.48 10.52
N LEU A 69 -8.83 14.53 11.03
CA LEU A 69 -7.64 14.00 10.34
C LEU A 69 -7.70 12.48 10.23
N LEU A 70 -8.18 11.79 11.27
CA LEU A 70 -8.34 10.33 11.25
C LEU A 70 -9.39 9.90 10.22
N VAL A 71 -10.53 10.60 10.15
CA VAL A 71 -11.56 10.32 9.14
C VAL A 71 -11.01 10.59 7.74
N LEU A 72 -10.36 11.74 7.54
CA LEU A 72 -9.76 12.08 6.25
C LEU A 72 -8.74 11.05 5.80
N SER A 73 -7.82 10.65 6.69
CA SER A 73 -6.82 9.61 6.36
C SER A 73 -7.47 8.26 6.06
N GLY A 74 -8.53 7.90 6.78
CA GLY A 74 -9.31 6.68 6.50
C GLY A 74 -10.00 6.71 5.14
N VAL A 75 -10.55 7.85 4.74
CA VAL A 75 -11.16 8.03 3.42
C VAL A 75 -10.10 7.92 2.32
N ILE A 76 -8.98 8.62 2.45
CA ILE A 76 -7.86 8.56 1.49
C ILE A 76 -7.35 7.11 1.36
N MET A 77 -7.14 6.43 2.49
CA MET A 77 -6.70 5.04 2.52
C MET A 77 -7.72 4.09 1.84
N SER A 78 -9.00 4.34 2.01
CA SER A 78 -10.05 3.56 1.35
C SER A 78 -10.03 3.75 -0.17
N PHE A 79 -9.88 4.97 -0.64
CA PHE A 79 -9.71 5.26 -2.08
C PHE A 79 -8.46 4.60 -2.65
N ASN A 80 -7.33 4.68 -1.94
CA ASN A 80 -6.09 3.97 -2.30
C ASN A 80 -6.35 2.48 -2.55
N TRP A 81 -7.00 1.79 -1.61
CA TRP A 81 -7.26 0.35 -1.75
C TRP A 81 -8.28 0.02 -2.83
N ILE A 82 -9.34 0.81 -2.98
CA ILE A 82 -10.35 0.59 -4.03
C ILE A 82 -9.71 0.72 -5.41
N THR A 83 -8.91 1.75 -5.64
CA THR A 83 -8.23 1.97 -6.92
C THR A 83 -7.19 0.90 -7.22
N LEU A 84 -6.46 0.43 -6.21
CA LEU A 84 -5.50 -0.67 -6.37
C LEU A 84 -6.20 -2.00 -6.72
N PHE A 85 -7.26 -2.36 -5.98
CA PHE A 85 -7.99 -3.60 -6.26
C PHE A 85 -8.71 -3.54 -7.62
N GLU A 86 -9.21 -2.37 -7.99
CA GLU A 86 -9.79 -2.18 -9.30
C GLU A 86 -8.75 -2.33 -10.41
N ALA A 87 -7.52 -1.87 -10.20
CA ALA A 87 -6.42 -2.05 -11.14
C ALA A 87 -6.15 -3.53 -11.47
N TYR A 88 -6.31 -4.44 -10.49
CA TYR A 88 -6.12 -5.89 -10.71
C TYR A 88 -7.12 -6.51 -11.68
N ASN A 89 -8.24 -5.85 -11.95
CA ASN A 89 -9.23 -6.30 -12.93
C ASN A 89 -8.82 -5.99 -14.37
N TYR A 90 -7.91 -5.02 -14.57
CA TYR A 90 -7.51 -4.52 -15.90
C TYR A 90 -6.07 -4.87 -16.28
N THR A 91 -5.22 -5.19 -15.30
CA THR A 91 -3.83 -5.55 -15.56
C THR A 91 -3.37 -6.70 -14.65
N THR A 92 -2.14 -7.17 -14.83
CA THR A 92 -1.61 -8.23 -13.97
C THR A 92 -1.34 -7.69 -12.56
N VAL A 93 -1.45 -8.58 -11.56
CA VAL A 93 -1.12 -8.23 -10.16
C VAL A 93 0.31 -7.70 -10.05
N ALA A 94 1.24 -8.28 -10.82
CA ALA A 94 2.63 -7.85 -10.85
C ALA A 94 2.78 -6.41 -11.36
N THR A 95 2.15 -6.07 -12.49
CA THR A 95 2.18 -4.74 -13.08
C THR A 95 1.52 -3.70 -12.16
N ALA A 96 0.33 -4.02 -11.64
CA ALA A 96 -0.37 -3.10 -10.72
C ALA A 96 0.42 -2.85 -9.44
N THR A 97 1.02 -3.91 -8.88
CA THR A 97 1.84 -3.79 -7.66
C THR A 97 3.12 -2.99 -7.93
N LEU A 98 3.74 -3.17 -9.11
CA LEU A 98 4.89 -2.36 -9.51
C LEU A 98 4.54 -0.88 -9.59
N CYS A 99 3.42 -0.55 -10.24
CA CYS A 99 2.92 0.83 -10.31
C CYS A 99 2.58 1.40 -8.93
N TYR A 100 1.98 0.61 -8.06
CA TYR A 100 1.69 1.01 -6.67
C TYR A 100 2.97 1.31 -5.88
N TYR A 101 4.02 0.52 -6.07
CA TYR A 101 5.32 0.75 -5.42
C TYR A 101 6.10 1.96 -5.96
N MET A 102 5.54 2.70 -6.92
CA MET A 102 6.02 4.04 -7.26
C MET A 102 5.73 5.09 -6.15
N ALA A 103 4.88 4.77 -5.17
CA ALA A 103 4.56 5.66 -4.05
C ALA A 103 5.80 6.24 -3.33
N PRO A 104 6.81 5.46 -2.91
CA PRO A 104 8.03 6.01 -2.32
C PRO A 104 8.80 6.95 -3.25
N VAL A 105 8.72 6.71 -4.56
CA VAL A 105 9.35 7.58 -5.57
C VAL A 105 8.64 8.93 -5.61
N PHE A 106 7.31 8.92 -5.69
CA PHE A 106 6.50 10.14 -5.68
C PHE A 106 6.72 10.94 -4.39
N VAL A 107 6.71 10.28 -3.22
CA VAL A 107 6.99 10.93 -1.93
C VAL A 107 8.38 11.54 -1.91
N THR A 108 9.40 10.82 -2.40
CA THR A 108 10.78 11.33 -2.39
C THR A 108 10.96 12.48 -3.37
N LEU A 109 10.32 12.43 -4.54
CA LEU A 109 10.35 13.53 -5.51
C LEU A 109 9.57 14.76 -5.03
N ALA A 110 8.50 14.56 -4.26
CA ALA A 110 7.73 15.63 -3.65
C ALA A 110 8.41 16.23 -2.39
N SER A 111 9.32 15.47 -1.75
CA SER A 111 9.93 15.87 -0.46
C SER A 111 10.65 17.22 -0.50
N PRO A 112 11.38 17.63 -1.58
CA PRO A 112 11.99 18.97 -1.64
C PRO A 112 10.94 20.08 -1.62
N PHE A 113 9.78 19.85 -2.23
CA PHE A 113 8.71 20.85 -2.34
C PHE A 113 7.86 20.93 -1.06
N LEU A 114 7.60 19.78 -0.41
CA LEU A 114 6.74 19.69 0.77
C LEU A 114 7.50 19.91 2.08
N PHE A 115 8.71 19.37 2.18
CA PHE A 115 9.50 19.37 3.42
C PHE A 115 10.78 20.20 3.32
N HIS A 116 11.05 20.84 2.18
CA HIS A 116 12.28 21.62 1.92
C HIS A 116 13.56 20.80 2.17
N GLU A 117 13.49 19.47 2.04
CA GLU A 117 14.63 18.58 2.20
C GLU A 117 15.44 18.50 0.91
N ARG A 118 16.77 18.41 1.05
CA ARG A 118 17.64 18.22 -0.12
C ARG A 118 17.61 16.78 -0.60
N LEU A 119 17.37 16.57 -1.89
CA LEU A 119 17.55 15.27 -2.53
C LEU A 119 19.05 14.94 -2.53
N THR A 120 19.43 13.92 -1.77
CA THR A 120 20.80 13.43 -1.78
C THR A 120 20.97 12.41 -2.89
N ALA A 121 22.10 12.43 -3.60
CA ALA A 121 22.40 11.42 -4.65
C ALA A 121 22.26 9.98 -4.15
N ARG A 122 22.57 9.74 -2.87
CA ARG A 122 22.36 8.41 -2.23
C ARG A 122 20.89 8.01 -2.18
N LYS A 123 19.96 8.94 -1.80
CA LYS A 123 18.52 8.67 -1.79
C LYS A 123 18.03 8.31 -3.21
N LEU A 124 18.46 9.09 -4.21
CA LEU A 124 18.10 8.85 -5.61
C LEU A 124 18.62 7.49 -6.11
N LEU A 125 19.87 7.15 -5.82
CA LEU A 125 20.46 5.86 -6.18
C LEU A 125 19.68 4.69 -5.57
N CYS A 126 19.33 4.76 -4.30
CA CYS A 126 18.53 3.72 -3.63
C CYS A 126 17.16 3.53 -4.30
N ILE A 127 16.49 4.62 -4.69
CA ILE A 127 15.20 4.56 -5.39
C ILE A 127 15.37 3.89 -6.76
N LEU A 128 16.36 4.33 -7.54
CA LEU A 128 16.63 3.75 -8.86
C LEU A 128 16.94 2.26 -8.77
N THR A 129 17.75 1.86 -7.80
CA THR A 129 18.06 0.44 -7.55
C THR A 129 16.81 -0.37 -7.18
N ALA A 130 15.95 0.19 -6.31
CA ALA A 130 14.70 -0.45 -5.93
C ALA A 130 13.74 -0.59 -7.12
N LEU A 131 13.62 0.45 -7.96
CA LEU A 131 12.81 0.42 -9.17
C LEU A 131 13.33 -0.62 -10.19
N CYS A 132 14.64 -0.66 -10.43
CA CYS A 132 15.24 -1.68 -11.27
C CYS A 132 14.92 -3.09 -10.76
N GLY A 133 15.10 -3.33 -9.45
CA GLY A 133 14.75 -4.61 -8.83
C GLY A 133 13.28 -4.98 -9.04
N MET A 134 12.36 -4.03 -8.86
CA MET A 134 10.93 -4.27 -9.09
C MET A 134 10.60 -4.60 -10.55
N VAL A 135 11.21 -3.91 -11.52
CA VAL A 135 11.02 -4.22 -12.94
C VAL A 135 11.46 -5.65 -13.28
N PHE A 136 12.57 -6.12 -12.71
CA PHE A 136 13.02 -7.51 -12.91
C PHE A 136 12.05 -8.52 -12.28
N VAL A 137 11.51 -8.24 -11.09
CA VAL A 137 10.59 -9.15 -10.39
C VAL A 137 9.19 -9.15 -11.01
N SER A 138 8.75 -8.04 -11.62
CA SER A 138 7.40 -7.91 -12.19
C SER A 138 7.14 -8.77 -13.43
N GLY A 139 8.18 -9.34 -14.05
CA GLY A 139 8.05 -10.11 -15.28
C GLY A 139 7.78 -9.28 -16.54
N VAL A 140 7.72 -7.95 -16.43
CA VAL A 140 7.53 -7.04 -17.57
C VAL A 140 8.54 -7.29 -18.70
N PRO A 141 9.84 -7.59 -18.43
CA PRO A 141 10.80 -7.89 -19.49
C PRO A 141 10.46 -9.15 -20.30
N GLN A 142 9.65 -10.06 -19.73
CA GLN A 142 9.27 -11.32 -20.38
C GLN A 142 7.93 -11.22 -21.12
N SER A 143 7.00 -10.40 -20.62
CA SER A 143 5.66 -10.24 -21.18
C SER A 143 5.52 -9.14 -22.24
N GLY A 144 6.58 -8.33 -22.45
CA GLY A 144 6.56 -7.20 -23.39
C GLY A 144 5.87 -5.94 -22.85
N LEU A 145 5.67 -4.96 -23.72
CA LEU A 145 5.00 -3.71 -23.37
C LEU A 145 3.51 -3.95 -23.08
N PRO A 146 2.94 -3.23 -22.08
CA PRO A 146 1.54 -3.34 -21.74
C PRO A 146 0.64 -3.09 -22.97
N GLN A 147 -0.37 -3.92 -23.15
CA GLN A 147 -1.34 -3.73 -24.22
C GLN A 147 -2.24 -2.52 -23.90
N ALA A 148 -2.85 -1.93 -24.95
CA ALA A 148 -3.71 -0.74 -24.77
C ALA A 148 -4.86 -0.95 -23.76
N GLY A 149 -5.36 -2.19 -23.62
CA GLY A 149 -6.38 -2.54 -22.63
C GLY A 149 -5.88 -2.49 -21.18
N GLU A 150 -4.58 -2.63 -20.93
CA GLU A 150 -3.98 -2.59 -19.60
C GLU A 150 -3.71 -1.15 -19.10
N ALA A 151 -3.74 -0.17 -20.00
CA ALA A 151 -3.45 1.23 -19.67
C ALA A 151 -4.35 1.76 -18.56
N LYS A 152 -5.64 1.35 -18.54
CA LYS A 152 -6.58 1.72 -17.47
C LYS A 152 -6.14 1.16 -16.11
N GLY A 153 -5.70 -0.09 -16.06
CA GLY A 153 -5.19 -0.71 -14.83
C GLY A 153 -3.93 -0.03 -14.32
N ILE A 154 -3.01 0.32 -15.21
CA ILE A 154 -1.78 1.05 -14.89
C ILE A 154 -2.11 2.43 -14.32
N LEU A 155 -3.03 3.18 -14.96
CA LEU A 155 -3.46 4.49 -14.46
C LEU A 155 -4.09 4.39 -13.06
N LEU A 156 -4.97 3.42 -12.84
CA LEU A 156 -5.58 3.20 -11.52
C LEU A 156 -4.53 2.86 -10.47
N ALA A 157 -3.55 2.01 -10.79
CA ALA A 157 -2.47 1.64 -9.88
C ALA A 157 -1.55 2.84 -9.57
N LEU A 158 -1.22 3.67 -10.56
CA LEU A 158 -0.46 4.91 -10.34
C LEU A 158 -1.27 5.94 -9.53
N CYS A 159 -2.56 6.08 -9.78
CA CYS A 159 -3.43 6.90 -8.94
C CYS A 159 -3.43 6.42 -7.49
N SER A 160 -3.50 5.10 -7.26
CA SER A 160 -3.41 4.55 -5.90
C SER A 160 -2.07 4.85 -5.24
N ALA A 161 -0.97 4.94 -5.99
CA ALA A 161 0.35 5.27 -5.46
C ALA A 161 0.48 6.75 -5.00
N VAL A 162 -0.41 7.63 -5.44
CA VAL A 162 -0.44 9.06 -5.05
C VAL A 162 -1.29 9.28 -3.79
N PHE A 163 -2.29 8.44 -3.53
CA PHE A 163 -3.14 8.49 -2.33
C PHE A 163 -2.50 7.74 -1.15
#